data_8c05aac3f75be8eb42707a5df1d9db12
#
_entry.id   8c05aac3f75be8eb42707a5df1d9db12
#
_cell.length_a   1.000
_cell.length_b   1.000
_cell.length_c   1.000
_cell.angle_alpha   90.00
_cell.angle_beta   90.00
_cell.angle_gamma   90.00
#
_symmetry.space_group_name_H-M   'P 1'
#
loop_
_entity.id
_entity.type
_entity.pdbx_description
1 polymer ?
#
loop_
_entity_poly.entity_id
_entity_poly.type
_entity_poly.pdbx_seq_one_letter_code
_entity_poly.pdbx_strand_id
1 'polypeptide(L)'
;MLKFYRSNVSKGDIMKKYIKSLVPWIYLMLSFFVLSGCNAQKGGNNYYLLLMGESESWNLTGYEIVITPEDFKAGFGILNMKHVNEYITDSFHFEAHVVIDSDDSVVHTDSATGEMNIAEYTTGAIGGPYLNKNGESVTLKDINVIYVVVEWWDISKNESIKERIDLFNNSKKEQSFKREGGSG
;
A
#
# COMPACT_ATOMS: atom_id res chain seq x y z
N MET A 1 54.95 71.89 -15.89
CA MET A 1 54.83 71.38 -14.51
C MET A 1 53.52 70.59 -14.38
N LEU A 2 53.58 69.29 -14.62
CA LEU A 2 52.38 68.37 -14.60
C LEU A 2 52.26 67.79 -13.20
N LYS A 3 51.18 68.15 -12.47
CA LYS A 3 50.81 67.50 -11.19
C LYS A 3 50.11 66.18 -11.44
N PHE A 4 50.77 65.08 -11.11
CA PHE A 4 50.11 63.73 -11.03
C PHE A 4 49.22 63.67 -9.81
N TYR A 5 47.91 63.54 -10.03
CA TYR A 5 46.93 63.31 -8.97
C TYR A 5 46.84 61.85 -8.73
N ARG A 6 47.46 61.32 -7.68
CA ARG A 6 47.39 59.89 -7.28
C ARG A 6 46.16 59.68 -6.42
N SER A 7 45.10 59.15 -6.98
CA SER A 7 43.91 58.76 -6.21
C SER A 7 44.19 57.49 -5.39
N ASN A 8 44.30 57.65 -4.08
CA ASN A 8 44.35 56.51 -3.15
C ASN A 8 42.95 55.92 -3.01
N VAL A 9 42.61 54.92 -3.86
CA VAL A 9 41.44 54.14 -3.66
C VAL A 9 41.74 53.06 -2.58
N SER A 10 41.10 53.21 -1.42
CA SER A 10 41.26 52.28 -0.32
C SER A 10 40.82 50.86 -0.72
N LYS A 11 41.62 49.83 -0.39
CA LYS A 11 41.29 48.43 -0.61
C LYS A 11 39.91 48.05 -0.04
N GLY A 12 39.44 48.72 1.02
CA GLY A 12 38.13 48.51 1.66
C GLY A 12 36.96 48.96 0.80
N ASP A 13 37.12 50.01 -0.03
CA ASP A 13 36.04 50.51 -0.87
C ASP A 13 35.81 49.63 -2.10
N ILE A 14 36.88 49.03 -2.62
CA ILE A 14 36.80 48.05 -3.71
C ILE A 14 36.05 46.80 -3.23
N MET A 15 36.38 46.27 -2.05
CA MET A 15 35.76 45.09 -1.49
C MET A 15 34.26 45.29 -1.21
N LYS A 16 33.85 46.45 -0.66
CA LYS A 16 32.44 46.79 -0.43
C LYS A 16 31.65 46.90 -1.73
N LYS A 17 32.26 47.37 -2.83
CA LYS A 17 31.62 47.47 -4.14
C LYS A 17 31.36 46.07 -4.73
N TYR A 18 32.29 45.12 -4.59
CA TYR A 18 32.13 43.73 -5.06
C TYR A 18 31.06 42.99 -4.24
N ILE A 19 31.02 43.16 -2.91
CA ILE A 19 30.03 42.56 -2.05
C ILE A 19 28.61 43.03 -2.42
N LYS A 20 28.42 44.33 -2.61
CA LYS A 20 27.12 44.89 -3.03
C LYS A 20 26.66 44.39 -4.41
N SER A 21 27.60 44.09 -5.30
CA SER A 21 27.26 43.52 -6.63
C SER A 21 26.97 42.05 -6.59
N LEU A 22 27.54 41.28 -5.64
CA LEU A 22 27.34 39.82 -5.49
C LEU A 22 26.03 39.47 -4.77
N VAL A 23 25.55 40.32 -3.86
CA VAL A 23 24.35 40.10 -3.07
C VAL A 23 23.11 39.79 -3.93
N PRO A 24 22.77 40.53 -5.00
CA PRO A 24 21.60 40.21 -5.84
C PRO A 24 21.76 38.92 -6.58
N TRP A 25 22.97 38.52 -6.95
CA TRP A 25 23.22 37.23 -7.62
C TRP A 25 23.03 36.04 -6.67
N ILE A 26 23.39 36.18 -5.40
CA ILE A 26 23.16 35.18 -4.36
C ILE A 26 21.67 35.02 -4.10
N TYR A 27 20.91 36.12 -4.04
CA TYR A 27 19.45 36.05 -3.89
C TYR A 27 18.76 35.39 -5.10
N LEU A 28 19.25 35.68 -6.31
CA LEU A 28 18.75 35.05 -7.54
C LEU A 28 19.03 33.55 -7.55
N MET A 29 20.21 33.12 -7.15
CA MET A 29 20.55 31.67 -7.03
C MET A 29 19.73 31.00 -5.92
N LEU A 30 19.52 31.66 -4.78
CA LEU A 30 18.72 31.08 -3.68
C LEU A 30 17.25 30.92 -4.07
N SER A 31 16.70 31.84 -4.90
CA SER A 31 15.31 31.72 -5.38
C SER A 31 15.08 30.55 -6.31
N PHE A 32 16.09 30.10 -7.06
CA PHE A 32 16.01 28.90 -7.90
C PHE A 32 15.92 27.60 -7.09
N PHE A 33 16.54 27.54 -5.90
CA PHE A 33 16.43 26.36 -5.03
C PHE A 33 15.07 26.21 -4.37
N VAL A 34 14.33 27.28 -4.17
CA VAL A 34 12.99 27.22 -3.56
C VAL A 34 11.92 26.73 -4.56
N LEU A 35 12.14 26.95 -5.85
CA LEU A 35 11.20 26.54 -6.91
C LEU A 35 11.34 25.07 -7.32
N SER A 36 12.42 24.38 -6.93
CA SER A 36 12.63 22.97 -7.22
C SER A 36 11.89 22.02 -6.25
N GLY A 37 11.15 22.55 -5.28
CA GLY A 37 10.43 21.79 -4.25
C GLY A 37 9.02 21.33 -4.64
N CYS A 38 8.57 21.54 -5.88
CA CYS A 38 7.40 20.83 -6.38
C CYS A 38 7.80 19.39 -6.68
N ASN A 39 7.78 18.54 -5.66
CA ASN A 39 7.56 17.12 -5.88
C ASN A 39 6.26 17.03 -6.69
N ALA A 40 6.38 16.73 -7.98
CA ALA A 40 5.24 16.23 -8.73
C ALA A 40 4.73 15.02 -7.94
N GLN A 41 3.64 15.22 -7.21
CA GLN A 41 2.87 14.12 -6.67
C GLN A 41 2.59 13.23 -7.87
N LYS A 42 3.30 12.10 -7.97
CA LYS A 42 2.90 11.04 -8.89
C LYS A 42 1.46 10.76 -8.50
N GLY A 43 0.52 11.18 -9.34
CA GLY A 43 -0.90 10.93 -9.16
C GLY A 43 -1.06 9.42 -9.12
N GLY A 44 -0.91 8.83 -7.95
CA GLY A 44 -1.15 7.43 -7.72
C GLY A 44 -2.65 7.22 -7.80
N ASN A 45 -3.08 6.32 -8.68
CA ASN A 45 -4.48 5.95 -8.73
C ASN A 45 -4.84 5.24 -7.42
N ASN A 46 -5.93 5.67 -6.80
CA ASN A 46 -6.53 4.96 -5.68
C ASN A 46 -7.40 3.85 -6.23
N TYR A 47 -7.24 2.65 -5.70
CA TYR A 47 -8.04 1.50 -6.06
C TYR A 47 -8.82 1.00 -4.85
N TYR A 48 -10.08 0.64 -5.08
CA TYR A 48 -10.93 -0.04 -4.13
C TYR A 48 -11.45 -1.32 -4.79
N LEU A 49 -11.16 -2.46 -4.17
CA LEU A 49 -11.64 -3.76 -4.60
C LEU A 49 -12.58 -4.30 -3.52
N LEU A 50 -13.73 -4.79 -3.95
CA LEU A 50 -14.65 -5.59 -3.13
C LEU A 50 -14.63 -6.99 -3.68
N LEU A 51 -14.04 -7.91 -2.96
CA LEU A 51 -13.73 -9.25 -3.41
C LEU A 51 -14.65 -10.29 -2.77
N MET A 52 -14.92 -11.35 -3.52
CA MET A 52 -15.65 -12.52 -3.07
C MET A 52 -15.07 -13.76 -3.72
N GLY A 53 -15.24 -14.90 -3.07
CA GLY A 53 -14.80 -16.19 -3.58
C GLY A 53 -15.35 -17.33 -2.77
N GLU A 54 -15.13 -18.54 -3.24
CA GLU A 54 -15.57 -19.73 -2.55
C GLU A 54 -14.58 -20.88 -2.68
N SER A 55 -14.61 -21.79 -1.73
CA SER A 55 -13.94 -23.08 -1.75
C SER A 55 -14.97 -24.21 -1.54
N GLU A 56 -14.52 -25.40 -1.22
CA GLU A 56 -15.43 -26.52 -0.93
C GLU A 56 -16.30 -26.21 0.29
N SER A 57 -15.70 -25.76 1.38
CA SER A 57 -16.38 -25.54 2.66
C SER A 57 -16.77 -24.08 2.92
N TRP A 58 -16.23 -23.10 2.21
CA TRP A 58 -16.38 -21.69 2.56
C TRP A 58 -16.92 -20.81 1.45
N ASN A 59 -17.67 -19.77 1.85
CA ASN A 59 -17.94 -18.58 1.06
C ASN A 59 -17.30 -17.38 1.75
N LEU A 60 -16.49 -16.61 1.04
CA LEU A 60 -15.99 -15.30 1.48
C LEU A 60 -16.69 -14.20 0.71
N THR A 61 -17.26 -13.24 1.41
CA THR A 61 -17.93 -12.07 0.82
C THR A 61 -17.44 -10.78 1.45
N GLY A 62 -17.48 -9.69 0.69
CA GLY A 62 -17.20 -8.35 1.21
C GLY A 62 -15.75 -8.11 1.62
N TYR A 63 -14.78 -8.91 1.15
CA TYR A 63 -13.37 -8.68 1.45
C TYR A 63 -12.88 -7.46 0.68
N GLU A 64 -12.50 -6.42 1.42
CA GLU A 64 -12.07 -5.14 0.87
C GLU A 64 -10.56 -5.06 0.72
N ILE A 65 -10.10 -4.52 -0.40
CA ILE A 65 -8.70 -4.07 -0.56
C ILE A 65 -8.71 -2.63 -1.06
N VAL A 66 -8.01 -1.77 -0.32
CA VAL A 66 -7.78 -0.37 -0.68
C VAL A 66 -6.29 -0.19 -0.95
N ILE A 67 -5.96 0.31 -2.13
CA ILE A 67 -4.57 0.58 -2.53
C ILE A 67 -4.46 2.06 -2.84
N THR A 68 -3.62 2.77 -2.11
CA THR A 68 -3.26 4.16 -2.35
C THR A 68 -1.74 4.27 -2.47
N PRO A 69 -1.18 5.40 -2.94
CA PRO A 69 0.26 5.59 -2.97
C PRO A 69 0.94 5.49 -1.60
N GLU A 70 0.19 5.69 -0.52
CA GLU A 70 0.69 5.82 0.85
C GLU A 70 0.31 4.64 1.74
N ASP A 71 -0.75 3.88 1.36
CA ASP A 71 -1.34 2.89 2.24
C ASP A 71 -1.97 1.74 1.46
N PHE A 72 -1.91 0.55 2.06
CA PHE A 72 -2.59 -0.65 1.62
C PHE A 72 -3.43 -1.16 2.78
N LYS A 73 -4.73 -1.36 2.54
CA LYS A 73 -5.66 -1.91 3.55
C LYS A 73 -6.31 -3.16 3.00
N ALA A 74 -6.51 -4.15 3.87
CA ALA A 74 -7.18 -5.39 3.55
C ALA A 74 -8.04 -5.86 4.72
N GLY A 75 -9.23 -6.39 4.44
CA GLY A 75 -10.08 -6.94 5.51
C GLY A 75 -11.58 -6.81 5.31
N PHE A 76 -12.30 -6.80 6.43
CA PHE A 76 -13.77 -6.68 6.55
C PHE A 76 -14.57 -7.81 5.86
N GLY A 77 -13.91 -8.85 5.40
CA GLY A 77 -14.57 -10.00 4.80
C GLY A 77 -15.38 -10.82 5.81
N ILE A 78 -16.47 -11.38 5.34
CA ILE A 78 -17.28 -12.34 6.10
C ILE A 78 -17.11 -13.72 5.46
N LEU A 79 -16.54 -14.65 6.24
CA LEU A 79 -16.46 -16.07 5.92
C LEU A 79 -17.70 -16.76 6.46
N ASN A 80 -18.40 -17.48 5.60
CA ASN A 80 -19.54 -18.34 5.97
C ASN A 80 -19.22 -19.78 5.58
N MET A 81 -19.27 -20.68 6.55
CA MET A 81 -19.12 -22.10 6.28
C MET A 81 -20.39 -22.62 5.61
N LYS A 82 -20.21 -23.36 4.51
CA LYS A 82 -21.33 -23.88 3.70
C LYS A 82 -22.07 -24.99 4.45
N HIS A 83 -23.38 -25.01 4.29
CA HIS A 83 -24.26 -26.08 4.73
C HIS A 83 -24.36 -26.32 6.25
N VAL A 84 -23.80 -25.42 7.07
CA VAL A 84 -23.89 -25.51 8.53
C VAL A 84 -24.26 -24.13 9.12
N ASN A 85 -24.96 -24.16 10.27
CA ASN A 85 -25.26 -22.95 11.05
C ASN A 85 -24.37 -22.87 12.30
N GLU A 86 -23.69 -23.93 12.63
CA GLU A 86 -22.78 -24.04 13.74
C GLU A 86 -21.65 -25.00 13.42
N TYR A 87 -20.40 -24.62 13.70
CA TYR A 87 -19.24 -25.48 13.56
C TYR A 87 -18.21 -25.10 14.64
N ILE A 88 -18.05 -25.97 15.61
CA ILE A 88 -17.14 -25.74 16.73
C ILE A 88 -15.75 -26.26 16.36
N THR A 89 -14.75 -25.44 16.63
CA THR A 89 -13.32 -25.77 16.44
C THR A 89 -12.50 -25.26 17.61
N ASP A 90 -11.32 -25.82 17.81
CA ASP A 90 -10.33 -25.37 18.80
C ASP A 90 -9.25 -24.47 18.20
N SER A 91 -9.15 -24.41 16.87
CA SER A 91 -8.15 -23.63 16.16
C SER A 91 -8.67 -23.17 14.81
N PHE A 92 -8.49 -21.89 14.55
CA PHE A 92 -8.80 -21.25 13.27
C PHE A 92 -7.67 -20.33 12.87
N HIS A 93 -7.31 -20.36 11.59
CA HIS A 93 -6.30 -19.48 11.01
C HIS A 93 -6.74 -19.02 9.62
N PHE A 94 -6.53 -17.73 9.34
CA PHE A 94 -6.84 -17.08 8.08
C PHE A 94 -5.61 -16.31 7.59
N GLU A 95 -5.28 -16.46 6.32
CA GLU A 95 -4.23 -15.69 5.65
C GLU A 95 -4.76 -15.15 4.32
N ALA A 96 -4.58 -13.85 4.07
CA ALA A 96 -4.75 -13.30 2.74
C ALA A 96 -3.38 -13.05 2.10
N HIS A 97 -3.27 -13.50 0.86
CA HIS A 97 -2.05 -13.48 0.07
C HIS A 97 -2.21 -12.55 -1.13
N VAL A 98 -1.13 -11.83 -1.45
CA VAL A 98 -0.97 -11.07 -2.68
C VAL A 98 0.26 -11.57 -3.42
N VAL A 99 0.09 -11.91 -4.69
CA VAL A 99 1.18 -12.37 -5.56
C VAL A 99 1.56 -11.26 -6.53
N ILE A 100 2.83 -10.85 -6.50
CA ILE A 100 3.44 -9.86 -7.38
C ILE A 100 4.68 -10.48 -8.02
N ASP A 101 4.75 -10.54 -9.36
CA ASP A 101 5.92 -11.07 -10.08
C ASP A 101 6.41 -12.43 -9.56
N SER A 102 5.47 -13.34 -9.25
CA SER A 102 5.73 -14.66 -8.65
C SER A 102 6.23 -14.62 -7.19
N ASP A 103 6.23 -13.47 -6.56
CA ASP A 103 6.47 -13.32 -5.13
C ASP A 103 5.14 -13.38 -4.39
N ASP A 104 5.01 -14.36 -3.51
CA ASP A 104 3.80 -14.61 -2.74
C ASP A 104 3.99 -14.09 -1.31
N SER A 105 3.18 -13.12 -0.92
CA SER A 105 3.30 -12.44 0.37
C SER A 105 1.98 -12.47 1.13
N VAL A 106 2.05 -12.83 2.41
CA VAL A 106 0.91 -12.70 3.33
C VAL A 106 0.75 -11.21 3.67
N VAL A 107 -0.41 -10.66 3.36
CA VAL A 107 -0.73 -9.24 3.61
C VAL A 107 -1.72 -9.05 4.76
N HIS A 108 -2.45 -10.09 5.13
CA HIS A 108 -3.37 -10.08 6.27
C HIS A 108 -3.41 -11.46 6.89
N THR A 109 -3.31 -11.53 8.21
CA THR A 109 -3.46 -12.77 8.97
C THR A 109 -4.37 -12.54 10.15
N ASP A 110 -5.18 -13.52 10.47
CA ASP A 110 -6.01 -13.56 11.65
C ASP A 110 -6.05 -14.99 12.20
N SER A 111 -6.12 -15.15 13.50
CA SER A 111 -6.16 -16.48 14.12
C SER A 111 -6.85 -16.43 15.47
N ALA A 112 -7.51 -17.54 15.77
CA ALA A 112 -8.15 -17.73 17.04
C ALA A 112 -7.90 -19.16 17.56
N THR A 113 -7.78 -19.30 18.85
CA THR A 113 -7.55 -20.57 19.54
C THR A 113 -8.51 -20.73 20.72
N GLY A 114 -8.87 -21.98 21.03
CA GLY A 114 -9.87 -22.35 22.01
C GLY A 114 -11.25 -22.59 21.34
N GLU A 115 -12.15 -23.21 22.07
CA GLU A 115 -13.46 -23.58 21.58
C GLU A 115 -14.25 -22.37 21.04
N MET A 116 -14.56 -22.39 19.75
CA MET A 116 -15.28 -21.31 19.08
C MET A 116 -16.18 -21.85 17.95
N ASN A 117 -17.26 -21.12 17.65
CA ASN A 117 -18.08 -21.35 16.49
C ASN A 117 -17.54 -20.53 15.32
N ILE A 118 -17.12 -21.21 14.24
CA ILE A 118 -16.58 -20.59 13.02
C ILE A 118 -17.54 -20.63 11.84
N ALA A 119 -18.79 -21.06 12.03
CA ALA A 119 -19.77 -21.11 10.93
C ALA A 119 -19.94 -19.74 10.25
N GLU A 120 -19.78 -18.64 10.99
CA GLU A 120 -19.64 -17.28 10.48
C GLU A 120 -18.46 -16.58 11.17
N TYR A 121 -17.53 -16.04 10.39
CA TYR A 121 -16.34 -15.38 10.91
C TYR A 121 -16.04 -14.10 10.14
N THR A 122 -15.74 -13.02 10.86
CA THR A 122 -15.33 -11.74 10.28
C THR A 122 -13.81 -11.61 10.35
N THR A 123 -13.16 -11.36 9.23
CA THR A 123 -11.69 -11.40 9.10
C THR A 123 -10.97 -10.22 9.77
N GLY A 124 -11.67 -9.27 10.39
CA GLY A 124 -11.03 -8.04 10.85
C GLY A 124 -10.45 -7.22 9.69
N ALA A 125 -9.52 -6.31 9.99
CA ALA A 125 -8.84 -5.53 8.97
C ALA A 125 -7.44 -5.14 9.41
N ILE A 126 -6.53 -5.02 8.43
CA ILE A 126 -5.19 -4.46 8.61
C ILE A 126 -4.94 -3.30 7.65
N GLY A 127 -3.94 -2.48 7.95
CA GLY A 127 -3.48 -1.41 7.06
C GLY A 127 -2.04 -1.05 7.34
N GLY A 128 -1.37 -0.53 6.32
CA GLY A 128 0.01 -0.09 6.40
C GLY A 128 0.65 0.06 5.02
N PRO A 129 1.86 0.60 4.95
CA PRO A 129 2.57 0.70 3.69
C PRO A 129 2.91 -0.70 3.17
N TYR A 130 2.61 -0.95 1.89
CA TYR A 130 3.00 -2.17 1.19
C TYR A 130 3.86 -1.81 -0.01
N LEU A 131 5.12 -2.21 0.04
CA LEU A 131 6.13 -1.87 -0.95
C LEU A 131 6.51 -3.11 -1.77
N ASN A 132 6.77 -2.90 -3.06
CA ASN A 132 7.36 -3.91 -3.93
C ASN A 132 8.86 -4.10 -3.61
N LYS A 133 9.51 -5.04 -4.31
CA LYS A 133 10.94 -5.33 -4.15
C LYS A 133 11.87 -4.14 -4.43
N ASN A 134 11.39 -3.13 -5.15
CA ASN A 134 12.14 -1.92 -5.46
C ASN A 134 11.94 -0.81 -4.41
N GLY A 135 11.12 -1.06 -3.36
CA GLY A 135 10.77 -0.07 -2.35
C GLY A 135 9.74 0.96 -2.82
N GLU A 136 9.01 0.67 -3.91
CA GLU A 136 7.94 1.52 -4.42
C GLU A 136 6.58 1.03 -3.92
N SER A 137 5.62 1.94 -3.77
CA SER A 137 4.25 1.58 -3.40
C SER A 137 3.62 0.64 -4.43
N VAL A 138 3.02 -0.45 -3.95
CA VAL A 138 2.32 -1.41 -4.79
C VAL A 138 1.11 -0.75 -5.45
N THR A 139 0.88 -1.06 -6.71
CA THR A 139 -0.30 -0.64 -7.46
C THR A 139 -1.12 -1.86 -7.91
N LEU A 140 -2.38 -1.67 -8.29
CA LEU A 140 -3.20 -2.78 -8.78
C LEU A 140 -2.61 -3.48 -10.02
N LYS A 141 -1.80 -2.79 -10.81
CA LYS A 141 -1.16 -3.37 -12.00
C LYS A 141 -0.06 -4.36 -11.67
N ASP A 142 0.55 -4.21 -10.50
CA ASP A 142 1.63 -5.07 -10.02
C ASP A 142 1.06 -6.39 -9.48
N ILE A 143 -0.21 -6.39 -9.07
CA ILE A 143 -0.87 -7.56 -8.47
C ILE A 143 -1.31 -8.54 -9.56
N ASN A 144 -0.80 -9.76 -9.48
CA ASN A 144 -1.18 -10.86 -10.36
C ASN A 144 -2.36 -11.65 -9.82
N VAL A 145 -2.31 -12.03 -8.53
CA VAL A 145 -3.31 -12.87 -7.88
C VAL A 145 -3.54 -12.37 -6.44
N ILE A 146 -4.78 -12.46 -5.98
CA ILE A 146 -5.14 -12.35 -4.57
C ILE A 146 -5.94 -13.60 -4.22
N TYR A 147 -5.57 -14.26 -3.14
CA TYR A 147 -6.28 -15.39 -2.61
C TYR A 147 -6.21 -15.41 -1.09
N VAL A 148 -7.09 -16.18 -0.48
CA VAL A 148 -7.02 -16.43 0.95
C VAL A 148 -6.87 -17.92 1.22
N VAL A 149 -6.28 -18.21 2.36
CA VAL A 149 -6.16 -19.56 2.91
C VAL A 149 -6.88 -19.56 4.24
N VAL A 150 -7.76 -20.55 4.41
CA VAL A 150 -8.47 -20.79 5.66
C VAL A 150 -8.04 -22.16 6.18
N GLU A 151 -7.61 -22.20 7.43
CA GLU A 151 -7.19 -23.43 8.10
C GLU A 151 -7.94 -23.55 9.43
N TRP A 152 -8.48 -24.73 9.71
CA TRP A 152 -9.20 -25.00 10.95
C TRP A 152 -9.02 -26.45 11.40
N TRP A 153 -9.19 -26.67 12.70
CA TRP A 153 -9.16 -28.00 13.26
C TRP A 153 -10.53 -28.67 13.15
N ASP A 154 -10.62 -29.78 12.44
CA ASP A 154 -11.84 -30.60 12.38
C ASP A 154 -11.84 -31.62 13.53
N ILE A 155 -12.61 -31.32 14.57
CA ILE A 155 -12.71 -32.19 15.75
C ILE A 155 -13.21 -33.61 15.39
N SER A 156 -14.09 -33.72 14.41
CA SER A 156 -14.68 -34.98 14.02
C SER A 156 -13.70 -35.91 13.31
N LYS A 157 -12.77 -35.31 12.53
CA LYS A 157 -11.73 -36.03 11.79
C LYS A 157 -10.43 -36.11 12.55
N ASN A 158 -10.29 -35.27 13.59
CA ASN A 158 -9.04 -35.10 14.37
C ASN A 158 -7.85 -34.72 13.49
N GLU A 159 -8.07 -33.77 12.58
CA GLU A 159 -7.04 -33.25 11.67
C GLU A 159 -7.23 -31.75 11.37
N SER A 160 -6.17 -31.06 10.96
CA SER A 160 -6.25 -29.73 10.39
C SER A 160 -6.67 -29.79 8.93
N ILE A 161 -7.69 -29.02 8.57
CA ILE A 161 -8.15 -28.85 7.19
C ILE A 161 -7.70 -27.49 6.70
N LYS A 162 -7.21 -27.44 5.46
CA LYS A 162 -6.73 -26.21 4.83
C LYS A 162 -7.35 -26.07 3.45
N GLU A 163 -8.02 -24.94 3.20
CA GLU A 163 -8.61 -24.62 1.91
C GLU A 163 -8.15 -23.26 1.40
N ARG A 164 -8.08 -23.14 0.08
CA ARG A 164 -7.78 -21.90 -0.62
C ARG A 164 -9.02 -21.36 -1.32
N ILE A 165 -9.23 -20.03 -1.22
CA ILE A 165 -10.27 -19.29 -1.92
C ILE A 165 -9.60 -18.27 -2.83
N ASP A 166 -9.73 -18.41 -4.15
CA ASP A 166 -9.23 -17.44 -5.10
C ASP A 166 -10.17 -16.22 -5.18
N LEU A 167 -9.62 -15.02 -5.03
CA LEU A 167 -10.39 -13.77 -4.99
C LEU A 167 -10.20 -12.91 -6.23
N PHE A 168 -8.96 -12.81 -6.72
CA PHE A 168 -8.61 -11.98 -7.86
C PHE A 168 -7.52 -12.64 -8.69
N ASN A 169 -7.66 -12.55 -10.02
CA ASN A 169 -6.64 -12.99 -10.96
C ASN A 169 -6.61 -12.04 -12.15
N ASN A 170 -5.52 -11.30 -12.32
CA ASN A 170 -5.36 -10.28 -13.36
C ASN A 170 -5.42 -10.88 -14.78
N SER A 171 -5.05 -12.16 -14.95
CA SER A 171 -5.12 -12.84 -16.25
C SER A 171 -6.54 -13.23 -16.66
N LYS A 172 -7.44 -13.35 -15.70
CA LYS A 172 -8.84 -13.81 -15.90
C LYS A 172 -9.82 -12.67 -15.78
N LYS A 173 -9.64 -11.51 -16.26
CA LYS A 173 -10.48 -10.26 -16.25
C LYS A 173 -11.94 -10.33 -15.70
N GLU A 174 -12.34 -11.37 -15.01
CA GLU A 174 -13.72 -11.77 -14.75
C GLU A 174 -14.04 -11.93 -13.29
N GLN A 175 -13.66 -11.30 -12.31
CA GLN A 175 -14.26 -11.46 -10.96
C GLN A 175 -14.07 -10.31 -9.97
N SER A 176 -13.65 -9.14 -10.39
CA SER A 176 -13.56 -8.01 -9.47
C SER A 176 -14.38 -6.83 -9.97
N PHE A 177 -15.30 -6.34 -9.16
CA PHE A 177 -15.94 -5.03 -9.40
C PHE A 177 -14.91 -3.94 -9.15
N LYS A 178 -14.29 -3.45 -10.22
CA LYS A 178 -13.35 -2.33 -10.18
C LYS A 178 -14.15 -1.02 -10.16
N ARG A 179 -14.07 -0.26 -9.07
CA ARG A 179 -14.49 1.13 -9.04
C ARG A 179 -13.24 2.00 -9.03
N GLU A 180 -12.93 2.63 -10.15
CA GLU A 180 -11.95 3.72 -10.19
C GLU A 180 -12.56 4.91 -9.44
N GLY A 181 -11.90 5.37 -8.37
CA GLY A 181 -12.29 6.59 -7.69
C GLY A 181 -12.08 7.77 -8.64
N GLY A 182 -13.16 8.41 -9.06
CA GLY A 182 -13.07 9.65 -9.80
C GLY A 182 -12.42 10.72 -8.94
N SER A 183 -11.42 11.38 -9.50
CA SER A 183 -10.83 12.60 -8.95
C SER A 183 -11.91 13.67 -8.86
N GLY A 184 -12.31 14.08 -7.66
CA GLY A 184 -13.01 15.30 -7.37
C GLY A 184 -12.02 16.42 -7.07
#